data_7d7dd3be3dbd6cee018a704d5f9bd60b
#
_entry.id   7d7dd3be3dbd6cee018a704d5f9bd60b
#
_cell.length_a   1.000
_cell.length_b   1.000
_cell.length_c   1.000
_cell.angle_alpha   90.00
_cell.angle_beta   90.00
_cell.angle_gamma   90.00
#
_symmetry.space_group_name_H-M   'P 1'
#
loop_
_entity.id
_entity.type
_entity.pdbx_description
1 polymer ?
#
loop_
_entity_poly.entity_id
_entity_poly.type
_entity_poly.pdbx_seq_one_letter_code
_entity_poly.pdbx_strand_id
1 'polypeptide(L)'
;MGLLLVLFMSNTLCSCNDHEPIDPNVHIGYVLCDDHSCMDTTTYFNQSKRKAVGVVFAEQTEEHPALVVMFKEVNEIFCDSIGLVNGTSGDVSTFDGYSNTIAMYNSYVEETGKGSPLAMKMMDFHENGQSDFIPSVAEQRLLVAAARQINPIIERFGGTPIALNGDCWYWTSTEVKENAGLQAWLCSAVNGGILPTPKTESHKARAVVEIHYPE
;
A
#
# COMPACT_ATOMS: atom_id res chain seq x y z
N MET A 1 -0.31 83.96 -2.39
CA MET A 1 -0.98 82.89 -3.17
C MET A 1 -0.11 81.59 -3.10
N GLY A 2 -0.36 80.80 -2.10
CA GLY A 2 0.46 79.61 -1.83
C GLY A 2 -0.33 78.39 -2.30
N LEU A 3 0.33 77.62 -3.14
CA LEU A 3 -0.23 76.38 -3.71
C LEU A 3 0.14 75.22 -2.78
N LEU A 4 -0.89 74.62 -2.16
CA LEU A 4 -0.76 73.47 -1.29
C LEU A 4 -0.78 72.20 -2.15
N LEU A 5 0.35 71.48 -2.22
CA LEU A 5 0.48 70.20 -2.93
C LEU A 5 0.14 69.06 -1.97
N VAL A 6 -1.02 68.45 -2.16
CA VAL A 6 -1.45 67.26 -1.39
C VAL A 6 -0.90 66.04 -2.10
N LEU A 7 0.08 65.35 -1.48
CA LEU A 7 0.60 64.05 -1.92
C LEU A 7 -0.39 62.96 -1.44
N PHE A 8 -1.09 62.30 -2.37
CA PHE A 8 -1.79 61.08 -2.10
C PHE A 8 -0.78 59.91 -2.11
N MET A 9 -0.47 59.39 -0.93
CA MET A 9 0.21 58.10 -0.84
C MET A 9 -0.82 56.97 -1.05
N SER A 10 -0.80 56.34 -2.22
CA SER A 10 -1.52 55.10 -2.47
C SER A 10 -0.75 53.93 -1.83
N ASN A 11 -1.27 53.44 -0.70
CA ASN A 11 -0.82 52.15 -0.16
C ASN A 11 -1.34 51.03 -1.07
N THR A 12 -0.51 50.55 -1.98
CA THR A 12 -0.74 49.27 -2.64
C THR A 12 -0.42 48.16 -1.61
N LEU A 13 -1.48 47.61 -1.02
CA LEU A 13 -1.41 46.34 -0.31
C LEU A 13 -1.08 45.28 -1.37
N CYS A 14 0.20 44.92 -1.45
CA CYS A 14 0.65 43.71 -2.16
C CYS A 14 0.15 42.54 -1.35
N SER A 15 -0.98 41.96 -1.70
CA SER A 15 -1.40 40.66 -1.23
C SER A 15 -0.50 39.65 -1.92
N CYS A 16 0.57 39.26 -1.27
CA CYS A 16 1.31 38.06 -1.62
C CYS A 16 0.39 36.87 -1.31
N ASN A 17 -0.34 36.40 -2.30
CA ASN A 17 -0.81 35.04 -2.29
C ASN A 17 0.44 34.17 -2.54
N ASP A 18 1.12 33.80 -1.46
CA ASP A 18 2.07 32.72 -1.49
C ASP A 18 1.27 31.43 -1.75
N HIS A 19 1.00 31.16 -3.02
CA HIS A 19 0.67 29.82 -3.43
C HIS A 19 1.97 29.01 -3.29
N GLU A 20 2.10 28.29 -2.18
CA GLU A 20 3.08 27.23 -2.13
C GLU A 20 2.89 26.36 -3.38
N PRO A 21 3.96 26.08 -4.14
CA PRO A 21 3.85 25.19 -5.29
C PRO A 21 3.25 23.88 -4.80
N ILE A 22 2.17 23.43 -5.45
CA ILE A 22 1.57 22.12 -5.16
C ILE A 22 2.67 21.11 -5.44
N ASP A 23 3.11 20.40 -4.39
CA ASP A 23 4.06 19.31 -4.55
C ASP A 23 3.38 18.20 -5.36
N PRO A 24 3.88 17.87 -6.55
CA PRO A 24 3.30 16.81 -7.37
C PRO A 24 3.58 15.41 -6.82
N ASN A 25 4.45 15.29 -5.80
CA ASN A 25 4.84 14.02 -5.24
C ASN A 25 3.84 13.53 -4.20
N VAL A 26 3.72 12.22 -4.11
CA VAL A 26 2.90 11.56 -3.10
C VAL A 26 3.76 11.25 -1.89
N HIS A 27 3.28 11.64 -0.71
CA HIS A 27 4.00 11.47 0.54
C HIS A 27 3.37 10.41 1.44
N ILE A 28 4.19 9.80 2.31
CA ILE A 28 3.70 8.86 3.32
C ILE A 28 2.61 9.54 4.16
N GLY A 29 1.45 8.88 4.27
CA GLY A 29 0.27 9.39 4.97
C GLY A 29 -0.77 10.06 4.06
N TYR A 30 -0.50 10.26 2.77
CA TYR A 30 -1.54 10.63 1.81
C TYR A 30 -2.53 9.50 1.66
N VAL A 31 -3.80 9.82 1.41
CA VAL A 31 -4.85 8.83 1.22
C VAL A 31 -5.16 8.64 -0.25
N LEU A 32 -5.27 7.38 -0.67
CA LEU A 32 -5.79 6.98 -1.97
C LEU A 32 -7.31 6.94 -1.92
N CYS A 33 -7.96 7.57 -2.89
CA CYS A 33 -9.41 7.56 -3.05
C CYS A 33 -9.86 6.57 -4.12
N ASP A 34 -11.16 6.29 -4.11
CA ASP A 34 -11.82 5.37 -5.04
C ASP A 34 -11.82 5.84 -6.51
N ASP A 35 -11.45 7.07 -6.79
CA ASP A 35 -11.25 7.63 -8.13
C ASP A 35 -9.78 7.73 -8.54
N HIS A 36 -8.90 7.01 -7.84
CA HIS A 36 -7.44 6.99 -7.99
C HIS A 36 -6.70 8.29 -7.63
N SER A 37 -7.42 9.31 -7.16
CA SER A 37 -6.75 10.51 -6.67
C SER A 37 -6.05 10.22 -5.34
N CYS A 38 -4.87 10.80 -5.17
CA CYS A 38 -4.12 10.74 -3.92
C CYS A 38 -3.94 12.14 -3.36
N MET A 39 -4.18 12.33 -2.07
CA MET A 39 -4.10 13.65 -1.43
C MET A 39 -3.80 13.55 0.06
N ASP A 40 -3.30 14.63 0.63
CA ASP A 40 -3.14 14.74 2.08
C ASP A 40 -4.49 14.71 2.81
N THR A 41 -4.45 14.32 4.10
CA THR A 41 -5.68 14.18 4.88
C THR A 41 -6.43 15.51 5.10
N THR A 42 -5.73 16.64 5.11
CA THR A 42 -6.35 17.97 5.28
C THR A 42 -7.15 18.32 4.04
N THR A 43 -6.57 18.17 2.87
CA THR A 43 -7.24 18.34 1.57
C THR A 43 -8.44 17.41 1.45
N TYR A 44 -8.27 16.14 1.84
CA TYR A 44 -9.36 15.16 1.82
C TYR A 44 -10.57 15.65 2.63
N PHE A 45 -10.38 16.03 3.90
CA PHE A 45 -11.51 16.44 4.76
C PHE A 45 -12.12 17.78 4.39
N ASN A 46 -11.37 18.68 3.74
CA ASN A 46 -11.87 19.99 3.35
C ASN A 46 -12.60 19.99 2.01
N GLN A 47 -12.24 19.11 1.08
CA GLN A 47 -12.68 19.23 -0.31
C GLN A 47 -13.30 17.96 -0.88
N SER A 48 -13.10 16.79 -0.26
CA SER A 48 -13.43 15.54 -0.90
C SER A 48 -14.85 15.07 -0.62
N LYS A 49 -15.54 14.66 -1.69
CA LYS A 49 -16.73 13.81 -1.64
C LYS A 49 -16.38 12.33 -1.97
N ARG A 50 -15.11 12.03 -2.11
CA ARG A 50 -14.55 10.74 -2.51
C ARG A 50 -14.45 9.82 -1.31
N LYS A 51 -14.38 8.53 -1.56
CA LYS A 51 -14.15 7.53 -0.52
C LYS A 51 -12.67 7.18 -0.47
N ALA A 52 -12.00 7.41 0.67
CA ALA A 52 -10.66 6.93 0.87
C ALA A 52 -10.66 5.40 1.02
N VAL A 53 -9.72 4.73 0.37
CA VAL A 53 -9.61 3.26 0.31
C VAL A 53 -8.28 2.73 0.83
N GLY A 54 -7.23 3.56 0.83
CA GLY A 54 -5.89 3.19 1.29
C GLY A 54 -5.08 4.40 1.74
N VAL A 55 -3.86 4.13 2.24
CA VAL A 55 -2.90 5.15 2.68
C VAL A 55 -1.51 4.83 2.14
N VAL A 56 -0.80 5.86 1.68
CA VAL A 56 0.58 5.75 1.19
C VAL A 56 1.50 5.39 2.35
N PHE A 57 2.31 4.35 2.16
CA PHE A 57 3.30 3.91 3.13
C PHE A 57 4.75 3.97 2.61
N ALA A 58 4.95 4.12 1.30
CA ALA A 58 6.26 4.34 0.70
C ALA A 58 6.14 5.33 -0.46
N GLU A 59 7.06 6.27 -0.54
CA GLU A 59 7.19 7.23 -1.62
C GLU A 59 7.89 6.59 -2.81
N GLN A 60 7.69 7.15 -4.00
CA GLN A 60 8.38 6.66 -5.21
C GLN A 60 9.90 6.85 -5.09
N THR A 61 10.64 5.84 -5.50
CA THR A 61 12.11 5.87 -5.61
C THR A 61 12.54 5.34 -6.98
N GLU A 62 13.85 5.26 -7.23
CA GLU A 62 14.38 4.59 -8.43
C GLU A 62 14.14 3.07 -8.41
N GLU A 63 13.92 2.47 -7.23
CA GLU A 63 13.78 1.02 -7.05
C GLU A 63 12.33 0.55 -7.07
N HIS A 64 11.38 1.43 -6.70
CA HIS A 64 9.95 1.08 -6.64
C HIS A 64 9.06 2.30 -6.82
N PRO A 65 7.82 2.13 -7.35
CA PRO A 65 6.79 3.17 -7.38
C PRO A 65 6.34 3.55 -5.97
N ALA A 66 5.50 4.58 -5.85
CA ALA A 66 4.83 4.85 -4.58
C ALA A 66 3.86 3.72 -4.23
N LEU A 67 3.86 3.28 -2.97
CA LEU A 67 3.09 2.14 -2.49
C LEU A 67 2.01 2.57 -1.50
N VAL A 68 0.81 2.05 -1.71
CA VAL A 68 -0.36 2.28 -0.87
C VAL A 68 -0.81 0.98 -0.25
N VAL A 69 -1.09 0.98 1.05
CA VAL A 69 -1.74 -0.14 1.72
C VAL A 69 -3.25 0.12 1.84
N MET A 70 -4.05 -0.86 1.47
CA MET A 70 -5.50 -0.77 1.57
C MET A 70 -5.97 -0.87 3.02
N PHE A 71 -7.10 -0.22 3.36
CA PHE A 71 -7.62 -0.19 4.74
C PHE A 71 -8.15 -1.53 5.23
N LYS A 72 -8.54 -2.41 4.31
CA LYS A 72 -9.05 -3.75 4.62
C LYS A 72 -7.91 -4.73 4.89
N GLU A 73 -8.14 -5.64 5.84
CA GLU A 73 -7.27 -6.77 6.13
C GLU A 73 -7.99 -8.06 5.73
N VAL A 74 -7.26 -9.01 5.23
CA VAL A 74 -7.77 -10.36 4.96
C VAL A 74 -7.07 -11.37 5.87
N ASN A 75 -7.73 -12.50 6.11
CA ASN A 75 -7.15 -13.67 6.75
C ASN A 75 -7.45 -14.87 5.85
N GLU A 76 -6.39 -15.49 5.29
CA GLU A 76 -6.54 -16.54 4.31
C GLU A 76 -5.31 -17.45 4.28
N ILE A 77 -5.46 -18.65 3.71
CA ILE A 77 -4.34 -19.55 3.43
C ILE A 77 -3.61 -19.08 2.16
N PHE A 78 -2.29 -19.23 2.17
CA PHE A 78 -1.47 -18.86 1.02
C PHE A 78 -1.78 -19.73 -0.20
N CYS A 79 -1.82 -21.07 0.02
CA CYS A 79 -2.16 -22.04 -1.00
C CYS A 79 -2.82 -23.28 -0.35
N ASP A 80 -3.86 -23.81 -0.97
CA ASP A 80 -4.61 -24.98 -0.48
C ASP A 80 -4.08 -26.33 -0.96
N SER A 81 -2.97 -26.33 -1.72
CA SER A 81 -2.33 -27.51 -2.30
C SER A 81 -0.93 -27.70 -1.73
N ILE A 82 -0.70 -28.86 -1.07
CA ILE A 82 0.62 -29.24 -0.60
C ILE A 82 1.49 -29.60 -1.82
N GLY A 83 2.72 -29.06 -1.86
CA GLY A 83 3.70 -29.31 -2.93
C GLY A 83 3.53 -28.44 -4.17
N LEU A 84 2.49 -27.59 -4.25
CA LEU A 84 2.34 -26.65 -5.35
C LEU A 84 3.35 -25.50 -5.24
N VAL A 85 4.18 -25.34 -6.27
CA VAL A 85 5.02 -24.16 -6.48
C VAL A 85 4.18 -23.13 -7.25
N ASN A 86 3.98 -21.93 -6.69
CA ASN A 86 3.16 -20.91 -7.30
C ASN A 86 3.88 -20.12 -8.41
N GLY A 87 5.20 -20.29 -8.53
CA GLY A 87 6.02 -19.59 -9.52
C GLY A 87 6.44 -18.18 -9.08
N THR A 88 6.33 -17.87 -7.80
CA THR A 88 6.80 -16.61 -7.22
C THR A 88 8.31 -16.56 -7.11
N SER A 89 8.88 -15.37 -7.05
CA SER A 89 10.28 -15.20 -6.65
C SER A 89 10.49 -15.64 -5.20
N GLY A 90 11.62 -16.27 -4.91
CA GLY A 90 12.07 -16.57 -3.55
C GLY A 90 13.10 -15.57 -3.02
N ASP A 91 13.34 -14.46 -3.72
CA ASP A 91 14.26 -13.41 -3.29
C ASP A 91 13.54 -12.45 -2.33
N VAL A 92 14.03 -12.37 -1.11
CA VAL A 92 13.46 -11.54 -0.04
C VAL A 92 13.83 -10.05 -0.14
N SER A 93 14.61 -9.67 -1.16
CA SER A 93 15.09 -8.29 -1.37
C SER A 93 14.43 -7.59 -2.56
N THR A 94 13.65 -8.29 -3.37
CA THR A 94 13.02 -7.74 -4.58
C THR A 94 11.62 -7.19 -4.33
N PHE A 95 11.30 -6.11 -5.06
CA PHE A 95 9.97 -5.46 -5.07
C PHE A 95 9.13 -6.10 -6.18
N ASP A 96 8.70 -7.33 -5.96
CA ASP A 96 8.05 -8.17 -6.95
C ASP A 96 6.66 -8.69 -6.52
N GLY A 97 6.05 -8.01 -5.54
CA GLY A 97 4.75 -8.38 -4.98
C GLY A 97 3.66 -8.54 -6.01
N TYR A 98 3.59 -7.62 -6.99
CA TYR A 98 2.63 -7.68 -8.08
C TYR A 98 2.81 -8.92 -8.94
N SER A 99 4.01 -9.15 -9.47
CA SER A 99 4.32 -10.33 -10.30
C SER A 99 4.14 -11.64 -9.55
N ASN A 100 4.52 -11.68 -8.28
CA ASN A 100 4.29 -12.83 -7.42
C ASN A 100 2.79 -13.12 -7.23
N THR A 101 2.00 -12.09 -7.00
CA THR A 101 0.54 -12.24 -6.84
C THR A 101 -0.11 -12.76 -8.12
N ILE A 102 0.31 -12.27 -9.29
CA ILE A 102 -0.15 -12.79 -10.58
C ILE A 102 0.26 -14.26 -10.77
N ALA A 103 1.50 -14.62 -10.41
CA ALA A 103 1.94 -16.02 -10.46
C ALA A 103 1.11 -16.92 -9.53
N MET A 104 0.82 -16.45 -8.31
CA MET A 104 -0.06 -17.15 -7.36
C MET A 104 -1.47 -17.31 -7.91
N TYR A 105 -2.05 -16.26 -8.50
CA TYR A 105 -3.38 -16.30 -9.12
C TYR A 105 -3.42 -17.32 -10.27
N ASN A 106 -2.43 -17.29 -11.15
CA ASN A 106 -2.32 -18.20 -12.29
C ASN A 106 -1.96 -19.65 -11.90
N SER A 107 -1.59 -19.90 -10.64
CA SER A 107 -1.34 -21.25 -10.14
C SER A 107 -2.60 -22.09 -9.91
N TYR A 108 -3.79 -21.49 -10.12
CA TYR A 108 -5.05 -22.20 -10.03
C TYR A 108 -5.14 -23.32 -11.06
N VAL A 109 -5.46 -24.52 -10.58
CA VAL A 109 -5.59 -25.74 -11.38
C VAL A 109 -7.07 -26.09 -11.49
N GLU A 110 -7.66 -25.89 -12.67
CA GLU A 110 -9.11 -26.05 -12.90
C GLU A 110 -9.60 -27.46 -12.59
N GLU A 111 -8.84 -28.50 -12.95
CA GLU A 111 -9.21 -29.91 -12.75
C GLU A 111 -9.35 -30.28 -11.27
N THR A 112 -8.62 -29.63 -10.40
CA THR A 112 -8.63 -29.89 -8.96
C THR A 112 -9.38 -28.82 -8.16
N GLY A 113 -9.64 -27.67 -8.78
CA GLY A 113 -10.21 -26.50 -8.12
C GLY A 113 -9.28 -25.88 -7.07
N LYS A 114 -7.96 -26.11 -7.20
CA LYS A 114 -6.97 -25.74 -6.20
C LYS A 114 -5.94 -24.75 -6.71
N GLY A 115 -5.44 -23.92 -5.81
CA GLY A 115 -4.46 -22.88 -6.13
C GLY A 115 -4.15 -22.00 -4.91
N SER A 116 -4.12 -20.69 -5.11
CA SER A 116 -3.91 -19.73 -4.04
C SER A 116 -5.21 -18.98 -3.68
N PRO A 117 -5.93 -19.40 -2.63
CA PRO A 117 -7.10 -18.65 -2.14
C PRO A 117 -6.76 -17.21 -1.77
N LEU A 118 -5.55 -16.97 -1.22
CA LEU A 118 -5.11 -15.63 -0.87
C LEU A 118 -5.03 -14.73 -2.12
N ALA A 119 -4.41 -15.20 -3.21
CA ALA A 119 -4.31 -14.42 -4.44
C ALA A 119 -5.69 -14.20 -5.08
N MET A 120 -6.55 -15.22 -5.11
CA MET A 120 -7.93 -15.09 -5.61
C MET A 120 -8.67 -13.99 -4.85
N LYS A 121 -8.55 -13.97 -3.52
CA LYS A 121 -9.20 -12.97 -2.67
C LYS A 121 -8.64 -11.57 -2.87
N MET A 122 -7.33 -11.42 -3.15
CA MET A 122 -6.73 -10.12 -3.45
C MET A 122 -7.20 -9.56 -4.79
N MET A 123 -7.32 -10.40 -5.80
CA MET A 123 -7.82 -9.99 -7.12
C MET A 123 -9.30 -9.56 -7.09
N ASP A 124 -10.09 -10.05 -6.12
CA ASP A 124 -11.49 -9.63 -5.91
C ASP A 124 -11.62 -8.23 -5.28
N PHE A 125 -10.53 -7.68 -4.74
CA PHE A 125 -10.54 -6.33 -4.13
C PHE A 125 -10.46 -5.19 -5.14
N HIS A 126 -10.58 -5.44 -6.42
CA HIS A 126 -10.64 -4.41 -7.47
C HIS A 126 -11.77 -3.39 -7.24
N GLU A 127 -11.63 -2.57 -6.22
CA GLU A 127 -12.61 -1.52 -5.99
C GLU A 127 -12.56 -0.42 -7.07
N ASN A 128 -11.53 -0.40 -7.97
CA ASN A 128 -11.38 0.71 -8.94
C ASN A 128 -10.58 0.37 -10.20
N GLY A 129 -10.50 -0.89 -10.58
CA GLY A 129 -9.77 -1.28 -11.79
C GLY A 129 -8.23 -1.26 -11.64
N GLN A 130 -7.72 -1.02 -10.44
CA GLN A 130 -6.31 -1.25 -10.10
C GLN A 130 -6.15 -2.66 -9.55
N SER A 131 -5.05 -3.30 -9.94
CA SER A 131 -4.74 -4.65 -9.45
C SER A 131 -4.12 -4.55 -8.06
N ASP A 132 -4.89 -4.90 -7.04
CA ASP A 132 -4.37 -5.07 -5.70
C ASP A 132 -3.47 -6.31 -5.67
N PHE A 133 -2.39 -6.27 -4.89
CA PHE A 133 -1.47 -7.38 -4.77
C PHE A 133 -1.00 -7.63 -3.33
N ILE A 134 -0.44 -8.80 -3.09
CA ILE A 134 0.18 -9.18 -1.83
C ILE A 134 1.63 -8.69 -1.85
N PRO A 135 2.07 -7.87 -0.91
CA PRO A 135 3.44 -7.35 -0.92
C PRO A 135 4.47 -8.48 -0.82
N SER A 136 5.60 -8.34 -1.51
CA SER A 136 6.80 -9.15 -1.27
C SER A 136 7.38 -8.88 0.13
N VAL A 137 8.39 -9.64 0.53
CA VAL A 137 9.09 -9.40 1.81
C VAL A 137 9.70 -7.98 1.83
N ALA A 138 10.27 -7.51 0.72
CA ALA A 138 10.86 -6.16 0.64
C ALA A 138 9.81 -5.07 0.83
N GLU A 139 8.69 -5.14 0.12
CA GLU A 139 7.58 -4.18 0.24
C GLU A 139 6.92 -4.24 1.61
N GLN A 140 6.74 -5.44 2.17
CA GLN A 140 6.19 -5.60 3.52
C GLN A 140 7.10 -4.95 4.58
N ARG A 141 8.41 -4.96 4.42
CA ARG A 141 9.35 -4.27 5.32
C ARG A 141 9.22 -2.75 5.23
N LEU A 142 8.94 -2.17 4.05
CA LEU A 142 8.60 -0.75 3.94
C LEU A 142 7.31 -0.44 4.69
N LEU A 143 6.29 -1.29 4.56
CA LEU A 143 5.05 -1.14 5.30
C LEU A 143 5.27 -1.18 6.81
N VAL A 144 6.12 -2.09 7.30
CA VAL A 144 6.49 -2.18 8.72
C VAL A 144 7.15 -0.89 9.20
N ALA A 145 8.05 -0.31 8.41
CA ALA A 145 8.72 0.95 8.75
C ALA A 145 7.75 2.12 8.90
N ALA A 146 6.71 2.18 8.05
CA ALA A 146 5.70 3.25 8.07
C ALA A 146 4.53 2.98 9.04
N ALA A 147 4.34 1.74 9.51
CA ALA A 147 3.13 1.31 10.20
C ALA A 147 2.72 2.19 11.39
N ARG A 148 3.68 2.64 12.20
CA ARG A 148 3.40 3.52 13.34
C ARG A 148 2.88 4.90 12.92
N GLN A 149 3.34 5.41 11.78
CA GLN A 149 2.93 6.70 11.24
C GLN A 149 1.53 6.62 10.60
N ILE A 150 1.24 5.54 9.88
CA ILE A 150 -0.01 5.41 9.10
C ILE A 150 -1.17 4.80 9.88
N ASN A 151 -0.94 4.03 10.95
CA ASN A 151 -2.01 3.41 11.74
C ASN A 151 -3.07 4.41 12.26
N PRO A 152 -2.71 5.61 12.79
CA PRO A 152 -3.71 6.60 13.18
C PRO A 152 -4.57 7.08 12.01
N ILE A 153 -4.02 7.09 10.79
CA ILE A 153 -4.76 7.44 9.58
C ILE A 153 -5.74 6.32 9.24
N ILE A 154 -5.26 5.06 9.21
CA ILE A 154 -6.10 3.89 8.95
C ILE A 154 -7.30 3.85 9.91
N GLU A 155 -7.07 4.05 11.21
CA GLU A 155 -8.14 4.12 12.23
C GLU A 155 -9.13 5.26 11.97
N ARG A 156 -8.62 6.44 11.63
CA ARG A 156 -9.47 7.61 11.33
C ARG A 156 -10.43 7.37 10.17
N PHE A 157 -10.04 6.54 9.21
CA PHE A 157 -10.85 6.14 8.06
C PHE A 157 -11.67 4.86 8.29
N GLY A 158 -11.70 4.34 9.53
CA GLY A 158 -12.47 3.15 9.89
C GLY A 158 -11.87 1.84 9.40
N GLY A 159 -10.60 1.86 8.97
CA GLY A 159 -9.84 0.67 8.61
C GLY A 159 -9.32 -0.09 9.82
N THR A 160 -8.78 -1.30 9.60
CA THR A 160 -8.12 -2.10 10.64
C THR A 160 -6.65 -1.69 10.73
N PRO A 161 -6.12 -1.19 11.85
CA PRO A 161 -4.71 -0.88 11.99
C PRO A 161 -3.82 -2.10 11.79
N ILE A 162 -2.59 -1.87 11.31
CA ILE A 162 -1.57 -2.91 11.23
C ILE A 162 -1.20 -3.34 12.66
N ALA A 163 -1.29 -4.63 12.96
CA ALA A 163 -1.05 -5.16 14.29
C ALA A 163 0.45 -5.08 14.64
N LEU A 164 0.79 -4.21 15.60
CA LEU A 164 2.17 -4.02 16.10
C LEU A 164 2.44 -4.80 17.39
N ASN A 165 1.52 -5.65 17.81
CA ASN A 165 1.62 -6.52 18.99
C ASN A 165 0.71 -7.73 18.81
N GLY A 166 0.86 -8.73 19.67
CA GLY A 166 0.07 -9.97 19.61
C GLY A 166 0.32 -10.71 18.30
N ASP A 167 -0.75 -10.99 17.56
CA ASP A 167 -0.67 -11.60 16.24
C ASP A 167 -0.30 -10.53 15.20
N CYS A 168 1.01 -10.33 15.00
CA CYS A 168 1.62 -9.33 14.12
C CYS A 168 2.23 -9.92 12.84
N TRP A 169 1.90 -11.15 12.50
CA TRP A 169 2.45 -11.87 11.35
C TRP A 169 1.52 -11.75 10.15
N TYR A 170 2.11 -11.35 9.01
CA TYR A 170 1.40 -11.13 7.75
C TYR A 170 2.02 -11.95 6.64
N TRP A 171 1.21 -12.57 5.79
CA TRP A 171 1.68 -13.18 4.55
C TRP A 171 2.38 -12.14 3.68
N THR A 172 3.47 -12.56 3.08
CA THR A 172 4.07 -11.92 1.91
C THR A 172 3.81 -12.81 0.69
N SER A 173 3.99 -12.29 -0.52
CA SER A 173 3.88 -13.09 -1.75
C SER A 173 5.12 -13.91 -2.06
N THR A 174 6.18 -13.82 -1.25
CA THR A 174 7.47 -14.49 -1.48
C THR A 174 7.45 -15.90 -0.93
N GLU A 175 7.73 -16.91 -1.77
CA GLU A 175 7.89 -18.29 -1.35
C GLU A 175 9.27 -18.52 -0.72
N VAL A 176 9.38 -19.54 0.14
CA VAL A 176 10.69 -19.96 0.69
C VAL A 176 11.45 -20.71 -0.39
N LYS A 177 12.52 -20.14 -0.93
CA LYS A 177 13.24 -20.60 -2.12
C LYS A 177 13.58 -22.08 -2.09
N GLU A 178 14.09 -22.57 -0.95
CA GLU A 178 14.52 -23.96 -0.79
C GLU A 178 13.33 -24.92 -0.55
N ASN A 179 12.13 -24.40 -0.32
CA ASN A 179 10.94 -25.17 0.03
C ASN A 179 9.65 -24.56 -0.53
N ALA A 180 9.74 -24.02 -1.74
CA ALA A 180 8.68 -23.26 -2.40
C ALA A 180 7.34 -24.03 -2.55
N GLY A 181 7.39 -25.35 -2.67
CA GLY A 181 6.19 -26.18 -2.73
C GLY A 181 5.42 -26.28 -1.42
N LEU A 182 6.02 -25.94 -0.27
CA LEU A 182 5.43 -26.17 1.05
C LEU A 182 5.30 -24.89 1.88
N GLN A 183 6.23 -23.92 1.70
CA GLN A 183 6.35 -22.78 2.60
C GLN A 183 6.44 -21.45 1.85
N ALA A 184 5.88 -20.42 2.47
CA ALA A 184 6.05 -19.02 2.10
C ALA A 184 6.42 -18.20 3.35
N TRP A 185 6.87 -16.96 3.12
CA TRP A 185 7.33 -16.11 4.20
C TRP A 185 6.18 -15.33 4.84
N LEU A 186 6.05 -15.42 6.16
CA LEU A 186 5.42 -14.38 6.96
C LEU A 186 6.44 -13.30 7.29
N CYS A 187 5.96 -12.07 7.40
CA CYS A 187 6.73 -10.93 7.89
C CYS A 187 6.08 -10.34 9.15
N SER A 188 6.90 -10.12 10.18
CA SER A 188 6.45 -9.50 11.42
C SER A 188 6.29 -7.99 11.26
N ALA A 189 5.10 -7.46 11.52
CA ALA A 189 4.85 -6.01 11.51
C ALA A 189 5.54 -5.25 12.66
N VAL A 190 6.16 -5.95 13.62
CA VAL A 190 6.89 -5.32 14.73
C VAL A 190 8.29 -4.90 14.32
N ASN A 191 8.99 -5.74 13.55
CA ASN A 191 10.43 -5.58 13.30
C ASN A 191 10.91 -6.01 11.90
N GLY A 192 9.99 -6.45 11.00
CA GLY A 192 10.36 -6.90 9.65
C GLY A 192 11.08 -8.27 9.61
N GLY A 193 11.11 -8.98 10.74
CA GLY A 193 11.60 -10.37 10.79
C GLY A 193 10.72 -11.29 9.98
N ILE A 194 11.29 -12.34 9.38
CA ILE A 194 10.57 -13.30 8.56
C ILE A 194 10.54 -14.68 9.18
N LEU A 195 9.45 -15.43 8.93
CA LEU A 195 9.23 -16.77 9.43
C LEU A 195 8.77 -17.68 8.29
N PRO A 196 9.47 -18.79 7.99
CA PRO A 196 9.00 -19.76 7.00
C PRO A 196 7.79 -20.49 7.57
N THR A 197 6.66 -20.44 6.85
CA THR A 197 5.38 -20.94 7.35
C THR A 197 4.74 -21.85 6.31
N PRO A 198 4.09 -22.97 6.72
CA PRO A 198 3.34 -23.82 5.83
C PRO A 198 2.24 -23.03 5.09
N LYS A 199 2.19 -23.15 3.76
CA LYS A 199 1.25 -22.40 2.92
C LYS A 199 -0.22 -22.67 3.22
N THR A 200 -0.51 -23.79 3.87
CA THR A 200 -1.86 -24.21 4.25
C THR A 200 -2.36 -23.59 5.56
N GLU A 201 -1.51 -22.84 6.26
CA GLU A 201 -1.92 -22.11 7.45
C GLU A 201 -2.61 -20.79 7.06
N SER A 202 -3.58 -20.35 7.87
CA SER A 202 -4.30 -19.10 7.65
C SER A 202 -3.63 -17.97 8.45
N HIS A 203 -3.23 -16.93 7.74
CA HIS A 203 -2.65 -15.73 8.34
C HIS A 203 -3.17 -14.46 7.67
N LYS A 204 -2.95 -13.34 8.33
CA LYS A 204 -3.30 -12.01 7.82
C LYS A 204 -2.52 -11.67 6.57
N ALA A 205 -3.14 -10.88 5.71
CA ALA A 205 -2.49 -10.21 4.60
C ALA A 205 -3.11 -8.83 4.35
N ARG A 206 -2.33 -7.94 3.75
CA ARG A 206 -2.76 -6.62 3.31
C ARG A 206 -2.60 -6.50 1.82
N ALA A 207 -3.64 -5.99 1.18
CA ALA A 207 -3.55 -5.59 -0.22
C ALA A 207 -2.71 -4.31 -0.35
N VAL A 208 -1.88 -4.26 -1.37
CA VAL A 208 -1.04 -3.13 -1.76
C VAL A 208 -1.35 -2.75 -3.19
N VAL A 209 -1.23 -1.45 -3.48
CA VAL A 209 -1.41 -0.87 -4.82
C VAL A 209 -0.21 0.01 -5.14
N GLU A 210 0.25 -0.02 -6.38
CA GLU A 210 1.26 0.90 -6.91
C GLU A 210 0.62 2.16 -7.48
N ILE A 211 1.23 3.31 -7.21
CA ILE A 211 0.91 4.57 -7.89
C ILE A 211 2.08 4.95 -8.77
N HIS A 212 1.82 5.03 -10.07
CA HIS A 212 2.77 5.51 -11.05
C HIS A 212 2.42 6.95 -11.41
N TYR A 213 3.34 7.88 -11.19
CA TYR A 213 3.23 9.24 -11.72
C TYR A 213 3.86 9.29 -13.11
N PRO A 214 3.22 9.95 -14.08
CA PRO A 214 3.89 10.27 -15.33
C PRO A 214 5.09 11.17 -15.00
N GLU A 215 6.25 10.80 -15.55
CA GLU A 215 7.47 11.60 -15.54
C GLU A 215 7.26 12.97 -16.21
#